data_7a77c3ae241ab1932232c769b0e017ed
#
_entry.id   7a77c3ae241ab1932232c769b0e017ed
#
_cell.length_a   1.000
_cell.length_b   1.000
_cell.length_c   1.000
_cell.angle_alpha   90.00
_cell.angle_beta   90.00
_cell.angle_gamma   90.00
#
_symmetry.space_group_name_H-M   'P 1'
#
loop_
_entity.id
_entity.type
_entity.pdbx_description
1 polymer ?
#
loop_
_entity_poly.entity_id
_entity_poly.type
_entity_poly.pdbx_seq_one_letter_code
_entity_poly.pdbx_strand_id
1 'polypeptide(L)'
;MENKQTYHVVHYGNKATRRDYSKVSSGLDLPDLVEIQTAAFDWFLRDGIKEVFNDVYPISNYAGNIRLKFLDYEFGEPKYSISECKYREVNYSAPLKGKMELEVMDPETGEVITKNEEVFLGDFPLMTPTGTFIINGAERIIVSQIVRSPGAYFDIESEERTGRDTYKCELIPSRGTWLEFMSDDKKAALGRILNVSIDRRRKVLSSILFKAIGLSLNLERGENAFDTTNMKKFLKALNLPVHSDVIVPEEEREFQNDYMLLYTAIFGNYEEVRNTLAADKTKTKNEALLTVYENQRADEIATIDGAVTLMDAKFFDYRRYDLTKAGRYKVHKKLSILDRMEGLSLEKDLVSAEGKTLVKKGVVIDKELRNELRAEIDKGINCRALPFTHTFSHPSTAVMDTSWKNSLVGRILAVDLDGKTERTTLEMGTVLTEEDVKAIAKEFKQVTVYAGIIASPVKVTNDNVNAVLDYGSRMFEIGRVTLNGEDLTNADGEVMCPTYLPDVEVTKLSTTDQETIVSEATNHSGDVIVWLVGACVQEVTVMQEGHPVNLIGIDPLNDRHTITMSDMYALYNYELTMFDGVGSQDD
;
A
#
# COMPACT_ATOMS: atom_id res chain seq x y z
N MET A 1 -76.83 16.60 14.08
CA MET A 1 -75.67 15.92 14.66
C MET A 1 -74.58 15.86 13.56
N GLU A 2 -73.64 16.79 13.59
CA GLU A 2 -72.55 16.81 12.66
C GLU A 2 -71.59 15.70 13.03
N ASN A 3 -71.43 14.71 12.14
CA ASN A 3 -70.42 13.66 12.24
C ASN A 3 -69.08 14.31 11.96
N LYS A 4 -68.41 14.84 12.98
CA LYS A 4 -67.03 15.23 12.91
C LYS A 4 -66.16 13.97 12.68
N GLN A 5 -65.90 13.65 11.43
CA GLN A 5 -64.88 12.66 11.11
C GLN A 5 -63.52 13.23 11.55
N THR A 6 -63.02 12.75 12.67
CA THR A 6 -61.72 13.07 13.15
C THR A 6 -60.70 12.25 12.34
N TYR A 7 -59.87 12.93 11.58
CA TYR A 7 -58.75 12.35 10.88
C TYR A 7 -57.45 13.06 11.28
N HIS A 8 -56.37 12.35 11.25
CA HIS A 8 -55.03 12.92 11.40
C HIS A 8 -54.40 13.13 10.01
N VAL A 9 -53.68 14.23 9.85
CA VAL A 9 -52.93 14.47 8.61
C VAL A 9 -51.53 13.90 8.83
N VAL A 10 -51.14 12.92 8.02
CA VAL A 10 -49.85 12.24 8.11
C VAL A 10 -49.06 12.57 6.87
N HIS A 11 -47.80 12.92 7.10
CA HIS A 11 -46.81 13.17 6.06
C HIS A 11 -45.86 11.95 5.94
N TYR A 12 -45.80 11.35 4.79
CA TYR A 12 -44.86 10.25 4.51
C TYR A 12 -43.69 10.78 3.69
N GLY A 13 -42.66 11.27 4.37
CA GLY A 13 -41.49 11.87 3.72
C GLY A 13 -41.88 13.03 2.79
N ASN A 14 -41.31 13.07 1.58
CA ASN A 14 -41.65 14.07 0.55
C ASN A 14 -42.89 13.76 -0.27
N LYS A 15 -43.70 12.78 0.13
CA LYS A 15 -44.93 12.38 -0.57
C LYS A 15 -46.13 13.22 -0.17
N ALA A 16 -47.18 13.09 -0.96
CA ALA A 16 -48.45 13.81 -0.68
C ALA A 16 -48.99 13.49 0.72
N THR A 17 -49.46 14.52 1.39
CA THR A 17 -50.17 14.43 2.67
C THR A 17 -51.37 13.51 2.55
N ARG A 18 -51.52 12.58 3.48
CA ARG A 18 -52.66 11.66 3.56
C ARG A 18 -53.50 11.94 4.80
N ARG A 19 -54.79 11.66 4.71
CA ARG A 19 -55.70 11.69 5.86
C ARG A 19 -55.77 10.30 6.45
N ASP A 20 -55.37 10.17 7.70
CA ASP A 20 -55.43 8.93 8.46
C ASP A 20 -56.69 8.95 9.36
N TYR A 21 -57.55 7.99 9.16
CA TYR A 21 -58.79 7.80 9.92
C TYR A 21 -58.66 6.70 10.97
N SER A 22 -57.48 6.17 11.18
CA SER A 22 -57.22 5.13 12.17
C SER A 22 -57.50 5.66 13.59
N LYS A 23 -58.07 4.82 14.41
CA LYS A 23 -58.35 5.10 15.84
C LYS A 23 -57.22 4.67 16.75
N VAL A 24 -56.24 3.94 16.19
CA VAL A 24 -55.08 3.40 16.91
C VAL A 24 -53.85 3.98 16.26
N SER A 25 -52.97 4.62 17.04
CA SER A 25 -51.67 5.02 16.57
C SER A 25 -50.84 3.75 16.32
N SER A 26 -50.38 3.56 15.08
CA SER A 26 -49.39 2.52 14.81
C SER A 26 -48.12 2.86 15.58
N GLY A 27 -47.61 1.94 16.40
CA GLY A 27 -46.39 2.14 17.16
C GLY A 27 -45.12 2.11 16.30
N LEU A 28 -45.26 1.91 14.99
CA LEU A 28 -44.16 1.87 14.02
C LEU A 28 -44.54 2.72 12.81
N ASP A 29 -43.64 3.63 12.44
CA ASP A 29 -43.75 4.38 11.20
C ASP A 29 -43.48 3.49 9.99
N LEU A 30 -44.15 3.78 8.87
CA LEU A 30 -43.87 3.06 7.63
C LEU A 30 -42.49 3.46 7.12
N PRO A 31 -41.56 2.49 6.92
CA PRO A 31 -40.23 2.82 6.40
C PRO A 31 -40.33 3.36 4.96
N ASP A 32 -39.51 4.33 4.64
CA ASP A 32 -39.37 4.79 3.26
C ASP A 32 -38.55 3.76 2.47
N LEU A 33 -39.22 3.01 1.59
CA LEU A 33 -38.60 1.94 0.80
C LEU A 33 -37.62 2.44 -0.27
N VAL A 34 -37.61 3.74 -0.57
CA VAL A 34 -36.68 4.37 -1.54
C VAL A 34 -35.66 5.27 -0.86
N GLU A 35 -35.58 5.25 0.47
CA GLU A 35 -34.64 6.07 1.25
C GLU A 35 -33.16 5.84 0.82
N ILE A 36 -32.79 4.59 0.51
CA ILE A 36 -31.42 4.26 0.07
C ILE A 36 -31.07 5.05 -1.20
N GLN A 37 -31.96 5.10 -2.18
CA GLN A 37 -31.71 5.80 -3.44
C GLN A 37 -31.73 7.32 -3.25
N THR A 38 -32.73 7.85 -2.54
CA THR A 38 -32.87 9.29 -2.34
C THR A 38 -31.75 9.85 -1.47
N ALA A 39 -31.41 9.19 -0.36
CA ALA A 39 -30.31 9.61 0.50
C ALA A 39 -28.95 9.53 -0.20
N ALA A 40 -28.69 8.47 -0.99
CA ALA A 40 -27.48 8.34 -1.77
C ALA A 40 -27.36 9.44 -2.84
N PHE A 41 -28.45 9.81 -3.49
CA PHE A 41 -28.45 10.88 -4.48
C PHE A 41 -28.30 12.27 -3.85
N ASP A 42 -28.92 12.52 -2.71
CA ASP A 42 -28.78 13.76 -1.95
C ASP A 42 -27.32 13.94 -1.46
N TRP A 43 -26.71 12.86 -0.96
CA TRP A 43 -25.28 12.85 -0.62
C TRP A 43 -24.41 13.14 -1.86
N PHE A 44 -24.70 12.48 -2.99
CA PHE A 44 -23.96 12.68 -4.22
C PHE A 44 -24.03 14.13 -4.70
N LEU A 45 -25.22 14.76 -4.68
CA LEU A 45 -25.38 16.16 -5.06
C LEU A 45 -24.68 17.13 -4.11
N ARG A 46 -24.53 16.79 -2.82
CA ARG A 46 -23.95 17.70 -1.83
C ARG A 46 -22.45 17.52 -1.68
N ASP A 47 -21.99 16.26 -1.62
CA ASP A 47 -20.62 15.91 -1.26
C ASP A 47 -19.89 15.14 -2.39
N GLY A 48 -20.56 14.16 -3.01
CA GLY A 48 -19.93 13.27 -3.98
C GLY A 48 -19.40 13.97 -5.23
N ILE A 49 -20.09 14.98 -5.72
CA ILE A 49 -19.62 15.78 -6.86
C ILE A 49 -18.33 16.53 -6.49
N LYS A 50 -18.24 17.08 -5.27
CA LYS A 50 -17.04 17.75 -4.78
C LYS A 50 -15.85 16.79 -4.69
N GLU A 51 -16.08 15.58 -4.18
CA GLU A 51 -15.04 14.54 -4.13
C GLU A 51 -14.50 14.23 -5.52
N VAL A 52 -15.39 14.01 -6.50
CA VAL A 52 -14.98 13.71 -7.88
C VAL A 52 -14.18 14.85 -8.51
N PHE A 53 -14.61 16.10 -8.31
CA PHE A 53 -13.87 17.24 -8.85
C PHE A 53 -12.53 17.44 -8.13
N ASN A 54 -12.47 17.26 -6.82
CA ASN A 54 -11.21 17.36 -6.06
C ASN A 54 -10.20 16.25 -6.43
N ASP A 55 -10.66 15.09 -6.83
CA ASP A 55 -9.79 14.01 -7.33
C ASP A 55 -9.17 14.35 -8.70
N VAL A 56 -9.86 15.12 -9.54
CA VAL A 56 -9.39 15.48 -10.88
C VAL A 56 -8.58 16.75 -10.88
N TYR A 57 -9.00 17.76 -10.11
CA TYR A 57 -8.36 19.08 -10.05
C TYR A 57 -7.40 19.18 -8.86
N PRO A 58 -6.33 19.99 -8.94
CA PRO A 58 -5.99 20.90 -10.03
C PRO A 58 -5.38 20.19 -11.25
N ILE A 59 -5.72 20.69 -12.43
CA ILE A 59 -5.09 20.27 -13.68
C ILE A 59 -4.01 21.29 -14.03
N SER A 60 -2.77 20.83 -14.22
CA SER A 60 -1.65 21.67 -14.64
C SER A 60 -1.11 21.22 -16.00
N ASN A 61 -0.53 22.15 -16.74
CA ASN A 61 0.20 21.82 -17.96
C ASN A 61 1.58 21.21 -17.62
N TYR A 62 2.25 20.65 -18.63
CA TYR A 62 3.56 19.99 -18.46
C TYR A 62 4.63 20.96 -17.92
N ALA A 63 4.60 22.24 -18.28
CA ALA A 63 5.53 23.25 -17.80
C ALA A 63 5.21 23.78 -16.38
N GLY A 64 4.07 23.41 -15.80
CA GLY A 64 3.64 23.83 -14.47
C GLY A 64 3.22 25.30 -14.34
N ASN A 65 3.25 26.08 -15.46
CA ASN A 65 2.96 27.51 -15.44
C ASN A 65 1.47 27.85 -15.63
N ILE A 66 0.64 26.88 -15.98
CA ILE A 66 -0.82 27.06 -16.09
C ILE A 66 -1.48 26.01 -15.20
N ARG A 67 -2.36 26.45 -14.32
CA ARG A 67 -3.09 25.59 -13.40
C ARG A 67 -4.56 25.94 -13.38
N LEU A 68 -5.42 24.94 -13.58
CA LEU A 68 -6.87 25.08 -13.48
C LEU A 68 -7.34 24.40 -12.19
N LYS A 69 -7.96 25.18 -11.31
CA LYS A 69 -8.51 24.72 -10.03
C LYS A 69 -10.02 24.72 -10.07
N PHE A 70 -10.61 23.78 -9.40
CA PHE A 70 -12.04 23.76 -9.11
C PHE A 70 -12.29 24.39 -7.73
N LEU A 71 -13.23 25.35 -7.66
CA LEU A 71 -13.59 26.02 -6.41
C LEU A 71 -14.90 25.48 -5.83
N ASP A 72 -15.98 25.53 -6.63
CA ASP A 72 -17.31 25.10 -6.21
C ASP A 72 -18.19 24.84 -7.43
N TYR A 73 -19.41 24.35 -7.23
CA TYR A 73 -20.39 24.14 -8.30
C TYR A 73 -21.78 24.60 -7.86
N GLU A 74 -22.63 24.84 -8.85
CA GLU A 74 -24.01 25.24 -8.65
C GLU A 74 -24.92 24.57 -9.68
N PHE A 75 -26.08 24.12 -9.22
CA PHE A 75 -27.15 23.64 -10.11
C PHE A 75 -28.10 24.77 -10.43
N GLY A 76 -28.39 24.94 -11.72
CA GLY A 76 -29.48 25.82 -12.15
C GLY A 76 -30.85 25.17 -11.96
N GLU A 77 -31.90 25.92 -12.29
CA GLU A 77 -33.25 25.38 -12.25
C GLU A 77 -33.51 24.44 -13.44
N PRO A 78 -34.28 23.36 -13.25
CA PRO A 78 -34.71 22.48 -14.33
C PRO A 78 -35.56 23.24 -15.35
N LYS A 79 -35.27 23.04 -16.64
CA LYS A 79 -35.97 23.72 -17.73
C LYS A 79 -37.44 23.34 -17.84
N TYR A 80 -37.77 22.12 -17.51
CA TYR A 80 -39.11 21.56 -17.61
C TYR A 80 -39.52 20.85 -16.33
N SER A 81 -40.84 20.88 -16.00
CA SER A 81 -41.38 20.10 -14.90
C SER A 81 -41.36 18.60 -15.22
N ILE A 82 -41.47 17.78 -14.18
CA ILE A 82 -41.51 16.32 -14.28
C ILE A 82 -42.58 15.84 -15.29
N SER A 83 -43.77 16.42 -15.24
CA SER A 83 -44.89 16.07 -16.13
C SER A 83 -44.65 16.50 -17.57
N GLU A 84 -44.02 17.65 -17.77
CA GLU A 84 -43.66 18.14 -19.10
C GLU A 84 -42.55 17.30 -19.72
N CYS A 85 -41.56 16.87 -18.93
CA CYS A 85 -40.48 15.98 -19.41
C CYS A 85 -41.05 14.65 -19.95
N LYS A 86 -42.03 14.07 -19.26
CA LYS A 86 -42.73 12.86 -19.71
C LYS A 86 -43.52 13.08 -20.99
N TYR A 87 -44.22 14.22 -21.08
CA TYR A 87 -45.04 14.53 -22.27
C TYR A 87 -44.20 14.89 -23.49
N ARG A 88 -43.10 15.62 -23.29
CA ARG A 88 -42.19 16.10 -24.36
C ARG A 88 -41.10 15.10 -24.73
N GLU A 89 -41.04 13.95 -24.07
CA GLU A 89 -40.02 12.93 -24.26
C GLU A 89 -38.58 13.45 -24.06
N VAL A 90 -38.37 14.34 -23.09
CA VAL A 90 -37.07 14.93 -22.73
C VAL A 90 -36.58 14.47 -21.36
N ASN A 91 -35.34 14.80 -21.05
CA ASN A 91 -34.74 14.48 -19.76
C ASN A 91 -35.15 15.49 -18.67
N TYR A 92 -35.40 14.99 -17.45
CA TYR A 92 -35.50 15.84 -16.27
C TYR A 92 -34.08 16.11 -15.75
N SER A 93 -33.51 17.28 -16.08
CA SER A 93 -32.14 17.65 -15.79
C SER A 93 -32.03 19.13 -15.40
N ALA A 94 -30.96 19.46 -14.66
CA ALA A 94 -30.58 20.82 -14.37
C ALA A 94 -29.18 21.12 -14.92
N PRO A 95 -28.90 22.35 -15.36
CA PRO A 95 -27.58 22.74 -15.79
C PRO A 95 -26.62 22.77 -14.59
N LEU A 96 -25.50 22.08 -14.73
CA LEU A 96 -24.41 22.08 -13.75
C LEU A 96 -23.37 23.13 -14.20
N LYS A 97 -23.06 24.09 -13.34
CA LYS A 97 -22.03 25.09 -13.53
C LYS A 97 -20.92 24.90 -12.50
N GLY A 98 -19.68 24.90 -12.94
CA GLY A 98 -18.50 24.88 -12.08
C GLY A 98 -17.88 26.26 -11.96
N LYS A 99 -17.53 26.66 -10.73
CA LYS A 99 -16.70 27.83 -10.46
C LYS A 99 -15.25 27.43 -10.55
N MET A 100 -14.56 27.90 -11.58
CA MET A 100 -13.18 27.55 -11.89
C MET A 100 -12.26 28.73 -11.69
N GLU A 101 -11.04 28.46 -11.18
CA GLU A 101 -9.96 29.43 -11.09
C GLU A 101 -8.83 29.00 -12.01
N LEU A 102 -8.48 29.87 -12.95
CA LEU A 102 -7.34 29.71 -13.83
C LEU A 102 -6.17 30.53 -13.30
N GLU A 103 -5.08 29.85 -12.93
CA GLU A 103 -3.80 30.48 -12.58
C GLU A 103 -2.84 30.38 -13.76
N VAL A 104 -2.30 31.52 -14.17
CA VAL A 104 -1.26 31.59 -15.20
C VAL A 104 -0.05 32.30 -14.60
N MET A 105 1.08 31.61 -14.53
CA MET A 105 2.36 32.16 -14.09
C MET A 105 3.12 32.66 -15.30
N ASP A 106 3.52 33.93 -15.28
CA ASP A 106 4.41 34.48 -16.27
C ASP A 106 5.83 33.95 -16.03
N PRO A 107 6.43 33.24 -17.01
CA PRO A 107 7.74 32.65 -16.86
C PRO A 107 8.89 33.66 -16.71
N GLU A 108 8.68 34.93 -17.14
CA GLU A 108 9.72 35.98 -17.06
C GLU A 108 9.67 36.78 -15.74
N THR A 109 8.46 37.07 -15.25
CA THR A 109 8.27 37.93 -14.05
C THR A 109 7.98 37.12 -12.79
N GLY A 110 7.51 35.85 -12.94
CA GLY A 110 7.05 35.00 -11.83
C GLY A 110 5.72 35.47 -11.22
N GLU A 111 5.05 36.48 -11.81
CA GLU A 111 3.74 36.92 -11.35
C GLU A 111 2.65 35.91 -11.72
N VAL A 112 1.74 35.65 -10.77
CA VAL A 112 0.60 34.73 -10.98
C VAL A 112 -0.64 35.56 -11.24
N ILE A 113 -1.20 35.43 -12.44
CA ILE A 113 -2.48 36.01 -12.84
C ILE A 113 -3.57 35.01 -12.57
N THR A 114 -4.54 35.37 -11.73
CA THR A 114 -5.70 34.53 -11.42
C THR A 114 -6.95 35.08 -12.10
N LYS A 115 -7.74 34.16 -12.72
CA LYS A 115 -9.00 34.49 -13.34
C LYS A 115 -10.06 33.48 -12.88
N ASN A 116 -11.16 34.00 -12.30
CA ASN A 116 -12.29 33.20 -11.84
C ASN A 116 -13.45 33.34 -12.82
N GLU A 117 -13.97 32.21 -13.29
CA GLU A 117 -15.14 32.17 -14.19
C GLU A 117 -16.08 31.02 -13.84
N GLU A 118 -17.37 31.20 -14.15
CA GLU A 118 -18.37 30.13 -14.12
C GLU A 118 -18.40 29.43 -15.49
N VAL A 119 -18.16 28.11 -15.48
CA VAL A 119 -18.13 27.29 -16.69
C VAL A 119 -19.33 26.34 -16.67
N PHE A 120 -20.09 26.34 -17.76
CA PHE A 120 -21.13 25.33 -17.96
C PHE A 120 -20.51 23.97 -18.23
N LEU A 121 -20.78 22.99 -17.36
CA LEU A 121 -20.22 21.64 -17.45
C LEU A 121 -21.15 20.67 -18.20
N GLY A 122 -22.45 20.92 -18.18
CA GLY A 122 -23.44 20.07 -18.84
C GLY A 122 -24.78 20.05 -18.11
N ASP A 123 -25.76 19.36 -18.69
CA ASP A 123 -27.04 19.10 -18.06
C ASP A 123 -26.98 17.81 -17.26
N PHE A 124 -27.26 17.90 -15.95
CA PHE A 124 -27.16 16.78 -15.04
C PHE A 124 -28.56 16.24 -14.71
N PRO A 125 -28.83 14.92 -14.84
CA PRO A 125 -30.12 14.32 -14.54
C PRO A 125 -30.47 14.47 -13.06
N LEU A 126 -31.69 14.90 -12.76
CA LEU A 126 -32.18 15.01 -11.40
C LEU A 126 -33.09 13.85 -11.05
N MET A 127 -33.03 13.43 -9.80
CA MET A 127 -33.94 12.42 -9.24
C MET A 127 -35.29 13.03 -8.92
N THR A 128 -36.36 12.32 -9.21
CA THR A 128 -37.71 12.69 -8.82
C THR A 128 -37.94 12.39 -7.32
N PRO A 129 -38.93 12.99 -6.67
CA PRO A 129 -39.27 12.68 -5.27
C PRO A 129 -39.63 11.21 -5.00
N THR A 130 -39.89 10.43 -6.05
CA THR A 130 -40.16 8.99 -5.97
C THR A 130 -38.93 8.11 -6.17
N GLY A 131 -37.71 8.69 -6.23
CA GLY A 131 -36.46 7.95 -6.40
C GLY A 131 -36.18 7.47 -7.82
N THR A 132 -36.83 8.08 -8.83
CA THR A 132 -36.69 7.72 -10.24
C THR A 132 -36.00 8.83 -11.05
N PHE A 133 -35.53 8.51 -12.24
CA PHE A 133 -35.02 9.46 -13.23
C PHE A 133 -35.91 9.46 -14.46
N ILE A 134 -36.05 10.61 -15.12
CA ILE A 134 -36.76 10.70 -16.39
C ILE A 134 -35.73 10.94 -17.49
N ILE A 135 -35.59 9.95 -18.35
CA ILE A 135 -34.64 9.96 -19.48
C ILE A 135 -35.44 9.70 -20.76
N ASN A 136 -35.42 10.67 -21.69
CA ASN A 136 -36.21 10.64 -22.93
C ASN A 136 -37.70 10.35 -22.65
N GLY A 137 -38.26 11.01 -21.64
CA GLY A 137 -39.65 10.85 -21.23
C GLY A 137 -39.97 9.56 -20.46
N ALA A 138 -39.09 8.56 -20.48
CA ALA A 138 -39.26 7.30 -19.77
C ALA A 138 -38.79 7.41 -18.33
N GLU A 139 -39.60 6.97 -17.39
CA GLU A 139 -39.23 6.89 -15.97
C GLU A 139 -38.38 5.65 -15.75
N ARG A 140 -37.18 5.86 -15.23
CA ARG A 140 -36.17 4.83 -14.99
C ARG A 140 -35.71 4.86 -13.54
N ILE A 141 -35.32 3.71 -13.02
CA ILE A 141 -34.75 3.58 -11.68
C ILE A 141 -33.38 2.94 -11.77
N ILE A 142 -32.47 3.43 -10.94
CA ILE A 142 -31.18 2.78 -10.75
C ILE A 142 -31.36 1.68 -9.72
N VAL A 143 -31.13 0.44 -10.14
CA VAL A 143 -31.20 -0.72 -9.25
C VAL A 143 -29.88 -0.86 -8.52
N SER A 144 -29.92 -0.92 -7.19
CA SER A 144 -28.74 -1.22 -6.37
C SER A 144 -28.17 -2.59 -6.72
N GLN A 145 -26.86 -2.66 -6.92
CA GLN A 145 -26.16 -3.91 -7.22
C GLN A 145 -25.31 -4.31 -6.03
N ILE A 146 -25.35 -5.59 -5.69
CA ILE A 146 -24.45 -6.17 -4.68
C ILE A 146 -23.17 -6.56 -5.39
N VAL A 147 -22.07 -5.98 -4.93
CA VAL A 147 -20.71 -6.29 -5.42
C VAL A 147 -19.87 -6.87 -4.31
N ARG A 148 -18.83 -7.63 -4.67
CA ARG A 148 -17.86 -8.13 -3.70
C ARG A 148 -17.17 -6.93 -3.04
N SER A 149 -17.11 -6.92 -1.71
CA SER A 149 -16.49 -5.82 -0.96
C SER A 149 -15.00 -5.73 -1.27
N PRO A 150 -14.39 -4.52 -1.29
CA PRO A 150 -12.93 -4.42 -1.36
C PRO A 150 -12.28 -5.13 -0.18
N GLY A 151 -11.11 -5.74 -0.42
CA GLY A 151 -10.36 -6.46 0.61
C GLY A 151 -9.48 -7.56 0.03
N ALA A 152 -8.82 -8.30 0.91
CA ALA A 152 -8.05 -9.50 0.58
C ALA A 152 -8.91 -10.75 0.77
N TYR A 153 -8.82 -11.69 -0.18
CA TYR A 153 -9.56 -12.94 -0.20
C TYR A 153 -8.60 -14.10 -0.48
N PHE A 154 -8.85 -15.20 0.19
CA PHE A 154 -8.03 -16.41 0.08
C PHE A 154 -8.95 -17.59 -0.22
N ASP A 155 -8.52 -18.46 -1.11
CA ASP A 155 -9.31 -19.63 -1.53
C ASP A 155 -8.39 -20.82 -1.82
N ILE A 156 -8.92 -22.02 -1.59
CA ILE A 156 -8.27 -23.28 -1.88
C ILE A 156 -9.20 -24.07 -2.80
N GLU A 157 -8.81 -24.17 -4.06
CA GLU A 157 -9.55 -24.94 -5.06
C GLU A 157 -8.95 -26.34 -5.19
N SER A 158 -9.68 -27.35 -4.77
CA SER A 158 -9.28 -28.76 -4.94
C SER A 158 -9.77 -29.29 -6.28
N GLU A 159 -8.85 -29.65 -7.17
CA GLU A 159 -9.21 -30.29 -8.44
C GLU A 159 -9.57 -31.76 -8.21
N GLU A 160 -10.86 -32.11 -8.33
CA GLU A 160 -11.37 -33.47 -8.08
C GLU A 160 -10.65 -34.56 -8.90
N ARG A 161 -10.18 -34.23 -10.10
CA ARG A 161 -9.55 -35.20 -11.03
C ARG A 161 -8.11 -35.53 -10.65
N THR A 162 -7.35 -34.57 -10.14
CA THR A 162 -5.93 -34.76 -9.81
C THR A 162 -5.70 -34.90 -8.31
N GLY A 163 -6.68 -34.53 -7.48
CA GLY A 163 -6.57 -34.48 -6.02
C GLY A 163 -5.56 -33.43 -5.53
N ARG A 164 -5.26 -32.41 -6.34
CA ARG A 164 -4.32 -31.35 -6.01
C ARG A 164 -5.04 -30.08 -5.63
N ASP A 165 -4.52 -29.41 -4.64
CA ASP A 165 -5.01 -28.12 -4.18
C ASP A 165 -4.29 -26.98 -4.91
N THR A 166 -5.07 -26.03 -5.41
CA THR A 166 -4.58 -24.75 -5.96
C THR A 166 -4.91 -23.65 -4.97
N TYR A 167 -3.89 -22.95 -4.54
CA TYR A 167 -4.03 -21.84 -3.60
C TYR A 167 -4.15 -20.54 -4.38
N LYS A 168 -5.04 -19.67 -3.92
CA LYS A 168 -5.35 -18.41 -4.56
C LYS A 168 -5.48 -17.30 -3.53
N CYS A 169 -4.82 -16.19 -3.80
CA CYS A 169 -4.90 -14.96 -3.03
C CYS A 169 -5.35 -13.82 -3.92
N GLU A 170 -6.46 -13.17 -3.60
CA GLU A 170 -7.00 -12.04 -4.37
C GLU A 170 -7.01 -10.77 -3.55
N LEU A 171 -6.48 -9.68 -4.11
CA LEU A 171 -6.68 -8.33 -3.58
C LEU A 171 -7.62 -7.56 -4.51
N ILE A 172 -8.80 -7.22 -4.00
CA ILE A 172 -9.86 -6.56 -4.74
C ILE A 172 -10.00 -5.13 -4.21
N PRO A 173 -9.68 -4.09 -5.01
CA PRO A 173 -9.96 -2.71 -4.65
C PRO A 173 -11.43 -2.33 -4.94
N SER A 174 -11.88 -1.21 -4.40
CA SER A 174 -13.14 -0.58 -4.81
C SER A 174 -13.03 0.01 -6.22
N ARG A 175 -11.90 0.64 -6.50
CA ARG A 175 -11.54 1.18 -7.81
C ARG A 175 -10.08 0.84 -8.08
N GLY A 176 -9.76 0.28 -9.23
CA GLY A 176 -8.40 -0.02 -9.64
C GLY A 176 -8.15 -1.46 -10.04
N THR A 177 -6.90 -1.82 -10.10
CA THR A 177 -6.38 -3.08 -10.61
C THR A 177 -6.55 -4.22 -9.61
N TRP A 178 -7.13 -5.33 -10.05
CA TRP A 178 -7.16 -6.56 -9.26
C TRP A 178 -5.79 -7.23 -9.30
N LEU A 179 -5.34 -7.70 -8.16
CA LEU A 179 -4.10 -8.46 -8.03
C LEU A 179 -4.43 -9.85 -7.48
N GLU A 180 -4.07 -10.88 -8.25
CA GLU A 180 -4.35 -12.27 -7.91
C GLU A 180 -3.05 -13.07 -7.94
N PHE A 181 -2.61 -13.60 -6.81
CA PHE A 181 -1.56 -14.62 -6.77
C PHE A 181 -2.19 -16.00 -6.80
N MET A 182 -1.57 -16.94 -7.51
CA MET A 182 -2.09 -18.29 -7.62
C MET A 182 -1.00 -19.31 -7.94
N SER A 183 -1.12 -20.48 -7.36
CA SER A 183 -0.32 -21.63 -7.74
C SER A 183 -0.88 -22.28 -9.03
N ASP A 184 -0.01 -22.77 -9.91
CA ASP A 184 -0.40 -23.41 -11.17
C ASP A 184 0.45 -24.65 -11.46
N ASP A 185 -0.21 -25.80 -11.63
CA ASP A 185 0.43 -27.08 -11.93
C ASP A 185 0.51 -27.39 -13.44
N LYS A 186 0.02 -26.50 -14.31
CA LYS A 186 -0.19 -26.83 -15.74
C LYS A 186 1.10 -27.02 -16.55
N LYS A 187 2.25 -26.63 -16.02
CA LYS A 187 3.56 -26.88 -16.65
C LYS A 187 4.22 -28.11 -16.03
N ALA A 188 3.69 -29.28 -16.33
CA ALA A 188 4.03 -30.58 -15.74
C ALA A 188 5.53 -30.98 -15.72
N ALA A 189 6.40 -30.27 -16.43
CA ALA A 189 7.83 -30.58 -16.47
C ALA A 189 8.63 -29.96 -15.31
N LEU A 190 8.14 -28.87 -14.70
CA LEU A 190 8.83 -28.11 -13.64
C LEU A 190 8.15 -28.24 -12.27
N GLY A 191 7.00 -28.95 -12.18
CA GLY A 191 6.19 -28.97 -10.96
C GLY A 191 5.32 -27.71 -10.81
N ARG A 192 4.85 -27.45 -9.60
CA ARG A 192 4.00 -26.32 -9.28
C ARG A 192 4.80 -25.01 -9.33
N ILE A 193 4.24 -23.99 -9.98
CA ILE A 193 4.80 -22.65 -10.11
C ILE A 193 3.82 -21.61 -9.58
N LEU A 194 4.36 -20.47 -9.13
CA LEU A 194 3.60 -19.36 -8.57
C LEU A 194 3.47 -18.24 -9.61
N ASN A 195 2.24 -17.90 -9.91
CA ASN A 195 1.91 -16.89 -10.88
C ASN A 195 1.16 -15.73 -10.24
N VAL A 196 1.17 -14.61 -10.92
CA VAL A 196 0.35 -13.44 -10.61
C VAL A 196 -0.46 -13.04 -11.83
N SER A 197 -1.73 -12.72 -11.63
CA SER A 197 -2.61 -12.13 -12.63
C SER A 197 -2.92 -10.70 -12.23
N ILE A 198 -2.76 -9.79 -13.17
CA ILE A 198 -3.03 -8.36 -13.01
C ILE A 198 -4.23 -8.02 -13.88
N ASP A 199 -5.34 -7.51 -13.29
CA ASP A 199 -6.59 -7.22 -13.99
C ASP A 199 -7.16 -8.44 -14.76
N ARG A 200 -7.04 -9.63 -14.22
CA ARG A 200 -7.48 -10.88 -14.87
C ARG A 200 -6.87 -11.10 -16.26
N ARG A 201 -5.72 -10.50 -16.52
CA ARG A 201 -4.95 -10.71 -17.75
C ARG A 201 -4.18 -12.03 -17.70
N ARG A 202 -3.34 -12.27 -18.71
CA ARG A 202 -2.48 -13.47 -18.73
C ARG A 202 -1.61 -13.51 -17.49
N LYS A 203 -1.39 -14.72 -16.96
CA LYS A 203 -0.55 -14.95 -15.80
C LYS A 203 0.92 -14.61 -16.12
N VAL A 204 1.57 -13.95 -15.19
CA VAL A 204 3.01 -13.67 -15.16
C VAL A 204 3.59 -14.37 -13.94
N LEU A 205 4.85 -14.78 -13.96
CA LEU A 205 5.49 -15.35 -12.78
C LEU A 205 5.57 -14.31 -11.65
N SER A 206 5.28 -14.72 -10.42
CA SER A 206 5.35 -13.83 -9.26
C SER A 206 6.75 -13.23 -9.07
N SER A 207 7.82 -13.99 -9.36
CA SER A 207 9.19 -13.49 -9.34
C SER A 207 9.43 -12.32 -10.29
N ILE A 208 8.81 -12.33 -11.47
CA ILE A 208 8.91 -11.22 -12.44
C ILE A 208 8.23 -9.96 -11.90
N LEU A 209 7.05 -10.09 -11.26
CA LEU A 209 6.38 -8.95 -10.66
C LEU A 209 7.24 -8.31 -9.57
N PHE A 210 7.72 -9.10 -8.61
CA PHE A 210 8.55 -8.55 -7.52
C PHE A 210 9.86 -7.94 -8.02
N LYS A 211 10.47 -8.52 -9.04
CA LYS A 211 11.64 -7.95 -9.72
C LYS A 211 11.32 -6.61 -10.40
N ALA A 212 10.19 -6.52 -11.09
CA ALA A 212 9.74 -5.31 -11.76
C ALA A 212 9.46 -4.17 -10.77
N ILE A 213 8.87 -4.48 -9.61
CA ILE A 213 8.48 -3.48 -8.62
C ILE A 213 9.68 -2.99 -7.79
N GLY A 214 10.77 -3.73 -7.72
CA GLY A 214 11.96 -3.22 -7.05
C GLY A 214 12.75 -4.21 -6.22
N LEU A 215 12.29 -5.44 -6.05
CA LEU A 215 13.11 -6.52 -5.49
C LEU A 215 14.07 -6.99 -6.59
N SER A 216 15.06 -6.20 -6.95
CA SER A 216 15.96 -6.55 -8.03
C SER A 216 17.38 -6.05 -7.83
N LEU A 217 18.31 -6.84 -8.35
CA LEU A 217 19.69 -6.49 -8.49
C LEU A 217 19.93 -5.85 -9.85
N ASN A 218 20.67 -4.76 -9.88
CA ASN A 218 21.21 -4.23 -11.12
C ASN A 218 22.40 -5.09 -11.52
N LEU A 219 22.15 -6.13 -12.31
CA LEU A 219 23.21 -7.00 -12.88
C LEU A 219 24.02 -6.34 -14.01
N GLU A 220 23.84 -5.04 -14.24
CA GLU A 220 24.56 -4.29 -15.29
C GLU A 220 26.08 -4.21 -15.06
N ARG A 221 26.54 -4.50 -13.87
CA ARG A 221 27.97 -4.72 -13.62
C ARG A 221 28.27 -6.19 -13.82
N GLY A 222 28.75 -6.55 -15.00
CA GLY A 222 29.15 -7.89 -15.45
C GLY A 222 30.13 -8.70 -14.56
N GLU A 223 30.04 -8.57 -13.28
CA GLU A 223 30.78 -9.29 -12.28
C GLU A 223 29.92 -10.44 -11.76
N ASN A 224 30.16 -11.60 -12.33
CA ASN A 224 29.56 -12.89 -11.98
C ASN A 224 30.01 -13.44 -10.61
N ALA A 225 30.43 -12.63 -9.69
CA ALA A 225 30.84 -13.12 -8.38
C ALA A 225 29.62 -13.19 -7.43
N PHE A 226 28.87 -14.25 -7.57
CA PHE A 226 27.93 -14.68 -6.57
C PHE A 226 28.68 -15.08 -5.30
N ASP A 227 28.75 -14.19 -4.33
CA ASP A 227 29.33 -14.47 -3.02
C ASP A 227 28.22 -14.76 -1.99
N THR A 228 27.88 -16.04 -1.89
CA THR A 228 26.90 -16.54 -0.90
C THR A 228 27.27 -16.15 0.53
N THR A 229 28.56 -15.97 0.81
CA THR A 229 29.06 -15.63 2.14
C THR A 229 28.71 -14.20 2.49
N ASN A 230 28.91 -13.28 1.57
CA ASN A 230 28.58 -11.87 1.76
C ASN A 230 27.06 -11.66 1.81
N MET A 231 26.29 -12.34 0.95
CA MET A 231 24.84 -12.30 1.01
C MET A 231 24.30 -12.79 2.36
N LYS A 232 24.79 -13.92 2.87
CA LYS A 232 24.41 -14.43 4.19
C LYS A 232 24.76 -13.46 5.32
N LYS A 233 25.92 -12.81 5.26
CA LYS A 233 26.33 -11.78 6.22
C LYS A 233 25.42 -10.57 6.14
N PHE A 234 25.08 -10.12 4.93
CA PHE A 234 24.17 -9.02 4.69
C PHE A 234 22.75 -9.31 5.23
N LEU A 235 22.18 -10.46 4.89
CA LEU A 235 20.86 -10.86 5.40
C LEU A 235 20.85 -11.00 6.92
N LYS A 236 21.93 -11.51 7.52
CA LYS A 236 22.09 -11.58 8.97
C LYS A 236 22.22 -10.19 9.60
N ALA A 237 22.91 -9.25 8.96
CA ALA A 237 23.02 -7.87 9.42
C ALA A 237 21.65 -7.17 9.42
N LEU A 238 20.82 -7.47 8.43
CA LEU A 238 19.42 -7.00 8.36
C LEU A 238 18.48 -7.77 9.30
N ASN A 239 18.99 -8.79 10.02
CA ASN A 239 18.19 -9.70 10.83
C ASN A 239 17.05 -10.39 10.02
N LEU A 240 17.24 -10.56 8.71
CA LEU A 240 16.35 -11.36 7.87
C LEU A 240 16.62 -12.85 8.12
N PRO A 241 15.59 -13.71 8.09
CA PRO A 241 15.78 -15.15 8.27
C PRO A 241 16.64 -15.69 7.13
N VAL A 242 17.75 -16.31 7.50
CA VAL A 242 18.57 -17.09 6.58
C VAL A 242 18.17 -18.54 6.79
N HIS A 243 17.39 -19.09 5.87
CA HIS A 243 17.08 -20.52 5.90
C HIS A 243 18.36 -21.30 5.62
N SER A 244 18.68 -22.26 6.48
CA SER A 244 19.89 -23.08 6.37
C SER A 244 19.95 -23.88 5.05
N ASP A 245 18.78 -24.10 4.44
CA ASP A 245 18.59 -24.93 3.27
C ASP A 245 18.62 -24.14 1.95
N VAL A 246 18.96 -22.85 1.99
CA VAL A 246 19.23 -22.04 0.78
C VAL A 246 20.61 -22.43 0.20
N ILE A 247 20.84 -23.71 0.05
CA ILE A 247 21.95 -24.26 -0.73
C ILE A 247 21.36 -24.71 -2.04
N VAL A 248 21.58 -23.91 -3.07
CA VAL A 248 21.22 -24.32 -4.43
C VAL A 248 22.18 -25.43 -4.85
N PRO A 249 21.70 -26.58 -5.36
CA PRO A 249 22.54 -27.66 -5.84
C PRO A 249 23.55 -27.16 -6.89
N GLU A 250 24.69 -27.81 -6.95
CA GLU A 250 25.80 -27.41 -7.84
C GLU A 250 25.40 -27.43 -9.32
N GLU A 251 24.45 -28.27 -9.68
CA GLU A 251 23.87 -28.40 -11.01
C GLU A 251 22.98 -27.20 -11.42
N GLU A 252 22.47 -26.43 -10.45
CA GLU A 252 21.61 -25.25 -10.68
C GLU A 252 22.40 -23.92 -10.58
N ARG A 253 23.71 -23.93 -10.44
CA ARG A 253 24.56 -22.74 -10.27
C ARG A 253 24.48 -21.72 -11.41
N GLU A 254 24.09 -22.14 -12.62
CA GLU A 254 23.88 -21.24 -13.75
C GLU A 254 22.74 -20.23 -13.53
N PHE A 255 21.82 -20.52 -12.59
CA PHE A 255 20.68 -19.66 -12.22
C PHE A 255 20.88 -18.94 -10.89
N GLN A 256 22.04 -19.12 -10.24
CA GLN A 256 22.33 -18.51 -8.94
C GLN A 256 22.74 -17.05 -9.13
N ASN A 257 21.77 -16.15 -8.99
CA ASN A 257 22.03 -14.74 -8.81
C ASN A 257 21.58 -14.30 -7.41
N ASP A 258 22.06 -13.15 -6.98
CA ASP A 258 21.73 -12.58 -5.68
C ASP A 258 20.22 -12.42 -5.47
N TYR A 259 19.46 -12.16 -6.57
CA TYR A 259 18.00 -12.06 -6.53
C TYR A 259 17.35 -13.37 -6.09
N MET A 260 17.80 -14.52 -6.60
CA MET A 260 17.22 -15.81 -6.22
C MET A 260 17.41 -16.10 -4.74
N LEU A 261 18.60 -15.80 -4.21
CA LEU A 261 18.86 -15.96 -2.77
C LEU A 261 18.03 -15.01 -1.93
N LEU A 262 17.95 -13.75 -2.32
CA LEU A 262 17.16 -12.76 -1.61
C LEU A 262 15.68 -13.14 -1.60
N TYR A 263 15.16 -13.50 -2.76
CA TYR A 263 13.77 -13.93 -2.91
C TYR A 263 13.45 -15.15 -2.03
N THR A 264 14.33 -16.15 -2.07
CA THR A 264 14.20 -17.35 -1.24
C THR A 264 14.38 -17.04 0.26
N ALA A 265 15.28 -16.14 0.61
CA ALA A 265 15.51 -15.74 2.01
C ALA A 265 14.31 -14.97 2.61
N ILE A 266 13.58 -14.19 1.80
CA ILE A 266 12.40 -13.46 2.23
C ILE A 266 11.17 -14.37 2.30
N PHE A 267 10.91 -15.10 1.23
CA PHE A 267 9.67 -15.85 1.08
C PHE A 267 9.75 -17.32 1.51
N GLY A 268 10.95 -17.85 1.78
CA GLY A 268 11.18 -19.23 2.16
C GLY A 268 11.65 -20.12 1.00
N ASN A 269 12.24 -21.26 1.36
CA ASN A 269 12.79 -22.24 0.42
C ASN A 269 11.75 -23.30 0.04
N TYR A 270 10.60 -22.89 -0.48
CA TYR A 270 9.56 -23.79 -0.97
C TYR A 270 9.95 -24.34 -2.34
N GLU A 271 9.49 -25.56 -2.65
CA GLU A 271 9.69 -26.14 -3.97
C GLU A 271 9.07 -25.27 -5.07
N GLU A 272 7.88 -24.73 -4.82
CA GLU A 272 7.15 -23.83 -5.71
C GLU A 272 7.93 -22.54 -5.99
N VAL A 273 8.60 -21.99 -4.97
CA VAL A 273 9.46 -20.81 -5.10
C VAL A 273 10.65 -21.11 -6.01
N ARG A 274 11.33 -22.24 -5.79
CA ARG A 274 12.46 -22.66 -6.63
C ARG A 274 12.03 -22.91 -8.07
N ASN A 275 10.94 -23.61 -8.28
CA ASN A 275 10.38 -23.88 -9.60
C ASN A 275 10.01 -22.60 -10.34
N THR A 276 9.44 -21.61 -9.62
CA THR A 276 9.11 -20.30 -10.16
C THR A 276 10.36 -19.54 -10.59
N LEU A 277 11.39 -19.51 -9.75
CA LEU A 277 12.67 -18.88 -10.07
C LEU A 277 13.37 -19.57 -11.25
N ALA A 278 13.34 -20.90 -11.33
CA ALA A 278 13.89 -21.64 -12.44
C ALA A 278 13.14 -21.40 -13.77
N ALA A 279 11.83 -21.10 -13.69
CA ALA A 279 11.04 -20.74 -14.85
C ALA A 279 11.21 -19.28 -15.31
N ASP A 280 11.75 -18.42 -14.44
CA ASP A 280 11.96 -16.99 -14.71
C ASP A 280 13.18 -16.81 -15.64
N LYS A 281 12.91 -16.25 -16.82
CA LYS A 281 13.92 -15.98 -17.84
C LYS A 281 14.50 -14.56 -17.76
N THR A 282 13.87 -13.68 -16.99
CA THR A 282 14.31 -12.29 -16.88
C THR A 282 15.51 -12.16 -15.96
N LYS A 283 16.50 -11.37 -16.38
CA LYS A 283 17.76 -11.19 -15.64
C LYS A 283 17.85 -9.86 -14.93
N THR A 284 17.14 -8.83 -15.44
CA THR A 284 17.21 -7.47 -14.92
C THR A 284 15.83 -6.93 -14.55
N LYS A 285 15.80 -5.86 -13.76
CA LYS A 285 14.57 -5.11 -13.43
C LYS A 285 13.89 -4.61 -14.70
N ASN A 286 14.67 -4.09 -15.64
CA ASN A 286 14.15 -3.53 -16.88
C ASN A 286 13.49 -4.60 -17.76
N GLU A 287 14.09 -5.78 -17.89
CA GLU A 287 13.47 -6.92 -18.60
C GLU A 287 12.16 -7.36 -17.93
N ALA A 288 12.14 -7.38 -16.59
CA ALA A 288 10.94 -7.73 -15.85
C ALA A 288 9.82 -6.68 -16.05
N LEU A 289 10.15 -5.38 -15.99
CA LEU A 289 9.21 -4.28 -16.28
C LEU A 289 8.62 -4.38 -17.69
N LEU A 290 9.47 -4.61 -18.70
CA LEU A 290 9.03 -4.78 -20.08
C LEU A 290 8.12 -6.00 -20.24
N THR A 291 8.44 -7.12 -19.59
CA THR A 291 7.61 -8.34 -19.61
C THR A 291 6.24 -8.10 -19.00
N VAL A 292 6.16 -7.35 -17.90
CA VAL A 292 4.86 -6.97 -17.29
C VAL A 292 4.09 -6.02 -18.21
N TYR A 293 4.77 -5.05 -18.84
CA TYR A 293 4.15 -4.13 -19.78
C TYR A 293 3.55 -4.84 -21.00
N GLU A 294 4.32 -5.70 -21.67
CA GLU A 294 3.87 -6.51 -22.80
C GLU A 294 2.68 -7.42 -22.44
N ASN A 295 2.67 -7.95 -21.23
CA ASN A 295 1.54 -8.73 -20.74
C ASN A 295 0.26 -7.88 -20.64
N GLN A 296 0.38 -6.62 -20.20
CA GLN A 296 -0.74 -5.71 -20.00
C GLN A 296 -1.19 -5.00 -21.29
N ARG A 297 -0.25 -4.73 -22.21
CA ARG A 297 -0.45 -3.96 -23.44
C ARG A 297 0.26 -4.63 -24.62
N ALA A 298 -0.28 -5.76 -25.07
CA ALA A 298 0.35 -6.58 -26.10
C ALA A 298 0.45 -5.88 -27.48
N ASP A 299 -0.35 -4.86 -27.71
CA ASP A 299 -0.42 -4.15 -29.00
C ASP A 299 0.47 -2.88 -29.05
N GLU A 300 1.16 -2.56 -27.95
CA GLU A 300 2.01 -1.37 -27.85
C GLU A 300 3.49 -1.76 -27.78
N ILE A 301 4.36 -0.87 -28.27
CA ILE A 301 5.82 -1.04 -28.12
C ILE A 301 6.20 -0.78 -26.66
N ALA A 302 6.84 -1.77 -26.03
CA ALA A 302 7.26 -1.67 -24.65
C ALA A 302 8.47 -0.72 -24.51
N THR A 303 8.34 0.28 -23.63
CA THR A 303 9.42 1.18 -23.22
C THR A 303 9.54 1.16 -21.71
N ILE A 304 10.75 1.39 -21.17
CA ILE A 304 10.99 1.35 -19.72
C ILE A 304 10.16 2.43 -19.01
N ASP A 305 10.20 3.67 -19.50
CA ASP A 305 9.43 4.78 -18.91
C ASP A 305 7.92 4.54 -18.97
N GLY A 306 7.44 3.98 -20.10
CA GLY A 306 6.05 3.57 -20.24
C GLY A 306 5.65 2.46 -19.26
N ALA A 307 6.55 1.52 -19.00
CA ALA A 307 6.33 0.43 -18.06
C ALA A 307 6.28 0.92 -16.60
N VAL A 308 7.19 1.80 -16.20
CA VAL A 308 7.20 2.45 -14.88
C VAL A 308 5.90 3.24 -14.69
N THR A 309 5.57 4.11 -15.65
CA THR A 309 4.33 4.91 -15.60
C THR A 309 3.07 4.04 -15.52
N LEU A 310 3.04 2.90 -16.22
CA LEU A 310 1.92 1.96 -16.17
C LEU A 310 1.79 1.32 -14.79
N MET A 311 2.90 0.87 -14.19
CA MET A 311 2.92 0.25 -12.86
C MET A 311 2.48 1.23 -11.79
N ASP A 312 3.01 2.46 -11.83
CA ASP A 312 2.61 3.53 -10.91
C ASP A 312 1.13 3.85 -11.03
N ALA A 313 0.65 4.02 -12.26
CA ALA A 313 -0.76 4.30 -12.52
C ALA A 313 -1.70 3.16 -12.08
N LYS A 314 -1.26 1.90 -12.16
CA LYS A 314 -2.09 0.75 -11.79
C LYS A 314 -2.16 0.50 -10.29
N PHE A 315 -1.10 0.73 -9.55
CA PHE A 315 -1.00 0.29 -8.15
C PHE A 315 -0.82 1.44 -7.16
N PHE A 316 -0.10 2.50 -7.52
CA PHE A 316 0.36 3.51 -6.58
C PHE A 316 -0.31 4.88 -6.77
N ASP A 317 -0.97 5.14 -7.91
CA ASP A 317 -1.71 6.37 -8.13
C ASP A 317 -3.04 6.35 -7.35
N TYR A 318 -3.14 7.20 -6.31
CA TYR A 318 -4.35 7.33 -5.47
C TYR A 318 -5.61 7.75 -6.26
N ARG A 319 -5.44 8.37 -7.42
CA ARG A 319 -6.56 8.77 -8.30
C ARG A 319 -7.16 7.57 -9.04
N ARG A 320 -6.38 6.53 -9.25
CA ARG A 320 -6.77 5.34 -10.04
C ARG A 320 -6.99 4.11 -9.20
N TYR A 321 -6.36 4.04 -8.02
CA TYR A 321 -6.45 2.89 -7.12
C TYR A 321 -6.99 3.33 -5.77
N ASP A 322 -8.10 2.72 -5.34
CA ASP A 322 -8.72 3.01 -4.05
C ASP A 322 -9.28 1.74 -3.41
N LEU A 323 -8.75 1.40 -2.26
CA LEU A 323 -9.27 0.33 -1.39
C LEU A 323 -10.45 0.77 -0.54
N THR A 324 -10.66 2.06 -0.39
CA THR A 324 -11.53 2.67 0.62
C THR A 324 -11.13 2.32 2.07
N LYS A 325 -11.67 3.04 3.04
CA LYS A 325 -11.43 2.74 4.48
C LYS A 325 -11.88 1.32 4.86
N ALA A 326 -13.01 0.88 4.30
CA ALA A 326 -13.55 -0.46 4.57
C ALA A 326 -12.66 -1.57 3.99
N GLY A 327 -12.16 -1.38 2.77
CA GLY A 327 -11.21 -2.31 2.14
C GLY A 327 -9.89 -2.34 2.88
N ARG A 328 -9.33 -1.18 3.23
CA ARG A 328 -8.07 -1.10 4.01
C ARG A 328 -8.21 -1.81 5.37
N TYR A 329 -9.31 -1.58 6.09
CA TYR A 329 -9.59 -2.29 7.33
C TYR A 329 -9.63 -3.81 7.15
N LYS A 330 -10.27 -4.31 6.08
CA LYS A 330 -10.34 -5.75 5.80
C LYS A 330 -8.98 -6.33 5.43
N VAL A 331 -8.18 -5.60 4.65
CA VAL A 331 -6.81 -5.99 4.32
C VAL A 331 -5.98 -6.10 5.59
N HIS A 332 -6.05 -5.09 6.48
CA HIS A 332 -5.36 -5.13 7.78
C HIS A 332 -5.79 -6.35 8.60
N LYS A 333 -7.09 -6.59 8.71
CA LYS A 333 -7.62 -7.72 9.47
C LYS A 333 -7.14 -9.07 8.94
N LYS A 334 -7.16 -9.25 7.61
CA LYS A 334 -6.79 -10.53 6.99
C LYS A 334 -5.27 -10.76 6.88
N LEU A 335 -4.49 -9.71 6.64
CA LEU A 335 -3.03 -9.80 6.53
C LEU A 335 -2.30 -9.58 7.85
N SER A 336 -3.01 -9.40 8.95
CA SER A 336 -2.44 -9.40 10.30
C SER A 336 -1.84 -10.78 10.62
N ILE A 337 -0.63 -10.78 11.15
CA ILE A 337 0.03 -12.03 11.57
C ILE A 337 -0.64 -12.69 12.78
N LEU A 338 -1.46 -11.95 13.52
CA LEU A 338 -2.05 -12.40 14.78
C LEU A 338 -2.95 -13.63 14.62
N ASP A 339 -3.88 -13.57 13.67
CA ASP A 339 -4.83 -14.65 13.42
C ASP A 339 -4.12 -15.89 12.83
N ARG A 340 -3.00 -15.66 12.12
CA ARG A 340 -2.15 -16.71 11.55
C ARG A 340 -1.25 -17.40 12.58
N MET A 341 -0.97 -16.76 13.71
CA MET A 341 -0.17 -17.35 14.80
C MET A 341 -0.97 -18.27 15.72
N GLU A 342 -2.31 -18.26 15.65
CA GLU A 342 -3.15 -19.07 16.55
C GLU A 342 -2.83 -20.57 16.41
N GLY A 343 -2.61 -21.23 17.53
CA GLY A 343 -2.24 -22.64 17.59
C GLY A 343 -0.76 -22.94 17.35
N LEU A 344 0.05 -21.95 17.00
CA LEU A 344 1.47 -22.10 16.70
C LEU A 344 2.36 -21.62 17.85
N SER A 345 3.55 -22.20 17.98
CA SER A 345 4.54 -21.76 18.95
C SER A 345 5.53 -20.78 18.32
N LEU A 346 5.98 -19.80 19.09
CA LEU A 346 6.96 -18.81 18.65
C LEU A 346 8.39 -19.39 18.64
N GLU A 347 9.17 -19.12 17.60
CA GLU A 347 10.59 -19.44 17.58
C GLU A 347 11.46 -18.39 18.26
N LYS A 348 11.02 -17.13 18.29
CA LYS A 348 11.70 -16.00 18.94
C LYS A 348 10.73 -15.29 19.86
N ASP A 349 11.29 -14.51 20.81
CA ASP A 349 10.49 -13.67 21.67
C ASP A 349 9.71 -12.63 20.86
N LEU A 350 8.45 -12.43 21.21
CA LEU A 350 7.62 -11.38 20.66
C LEU A 350 7.80 -10.11 21.49
N VAL A 351 8.25 -9.03 20.84
CA VAL A 351 8.58 -7.77 21.48
C VAL A 351 7.59 -6.68 21.06
N SER A 352 7.05 -5.94 22.04
CA SER A 352 6.14 -4.82 21.77
C SER A 352 6.87 -3.66 21.09
N ALA A 353 6.10 -2.74 20.56
CA ALA A 353 6.56 -1.45 20.04
C ALA A 353 7.38 -0.63 21.06
N GLU A 354 7.10 -0.82 22.36
CA GLU A 354 7.80 -0.15 23.48
C GLU A 354 9.09 -0.86 23.90
N GLY A 355 9.38 -2.05 23.37
CA GLY A 355 10.56 -2.86 23.74
C GLY A 355 10.32 -3.87 24.84
N LYS A 356 9.07 -4.06 25.28
CA LYS A 356 8.70 -5.06 26.30
C LYS A 356 8.49 -6.42 25.64
N THR A 357 9.06 -7.48 26.18
CA THR A 357 8.76 -8.85 25.76
C THR A 357 7.31 -9.18 26.15
N LEU A 358 6.49 -9.40 25.13
CA LEU A 358 5.08 -9.78 25.28
C LEU A 358 4.93 -11.27 25.50
N VAL A 359 5.56 -12.06 24.65
CA VAL A 359 5.52 -13.52 24.69
C VAL A 359 6.91 -14.07 24.48
N LYS A 360 7.28 -15.07 25.28
CA LYS A 360 8.59 -15.73 25.17
C LYS A 360 8.58 -16.81 24.08
N LYS A 361 9.76 -17.11 23.57
CA LYS A 361 10.02 -18.23 22.67
C LYS A 361 9.41 -19.53 23.24
N GLY A 362 8.82 -20.35 22.36
CA GLY A 362 8.26 -21.66 22.67
C GLY A 362 6.86 -21.66 23.27
N VAL A 363 6.27 -20.49 23.53
CA VAL A 363 4.88 -20.38 23.98
C VAL A 363 3.96 -20.56 22.78
N VAL A 364 2.90 -21.37 22.93
CA VAL A 364 1.84 -21.53 21.93
C VAL A 364 0.84 -20.41 22.09
N ILE A 365 0.50 -19.76 21.00
CA ILE A 365 -0.48 -18.67 20.96
C ILE A 365 -1.88 -19.28 20.94
N ASP A 366 -2.57 -19.27 22.07
CA ASP A 366 -3.97 -19.66 22.15
C ASP A 366 -4.91 -18.48 21.85
N LYS A 367 -6.22 -18.75 21.80
CA LYS A 367 -7.25 -17.76 21.47
C LYS A 367 -7.33 -16.63 22.52
N GLU A 368 -7.05 -16.91 23.78
CA GLU A 368 -7.09 -15.92 24.86
C GLU A 368 -5.89 -14.97 24.74
N LEU A 369 -4.69 -15.52 24.64
CA LEU A 369 -3.45 -14.76 24.44
C LEU A 369 -3.49 -13.95 23.13
N ARG A 370 -4.04 -14.51 22.03
CA ARG A 370 -4.26 -13.78 20.78
C ARG A 370 -5.09 -12.52 21.01
N ASN A 371 -6.19 -12.61 21.75
CA ASN A 371 -7.06 -11.45 22.02
C ASN A 371 -6.38 -10.40 22.90
N GLU A 372 -5.55 -10.81 23.84
CA GLU A 372 -4.73 -9.90 24.67
C GLU A 372 -3.69 -9.16 23.83
N LEU A 373 -3.06 -9.86 22.88
CA LEU A 373 -2.04 -9.29 22.01
C LEU A 373 -2.58 -8.34 20.93
N ARG A 374 -3.88 -8.35 20.66
CA ARG A 374 -4.46 -7.58 19.54
C ARG A 374 -4.13 -6.09 19.62
N ALA A 375 -4.26 -5.47 20.79
CA ALA A 375 -3.97 -4.05 20.97
C ALA A 375 -2.48 -3.71 20.79
N GLU A 376 -1.59 -4.64 21.09
CA GLU A 376 -0.14 -4.44 20.92
C GLU A 376 0.30 -4.63 19.46
N ILE A 377 -0.32 -5.57 18.75
CA ILE A 377 -0.06 -5.78 17.32
C ILE A 377 -0.50 -4.59 16.47
N ASP A 378 -1.62 -3.98 16.82
CA ASP A 378 -2.11 -2.77 16.14
C ASP A 378 -1.16 -1.57 16.32
N LYS A 379 -0.30 -1.56 17.34
CA LYS A 379 0.78 -0.58 17.52
C LYS A 379 2.04 -0.89 16.69
N GLY A 380 2.16 -2.09 16.16
CA GLY A 380 3.31 -2.57 15.39
C GLY A 380 4.38 -3.24 16.25
N ILE A 381 4.50 -4.53 16.12
CA ILE A 381 5.53 -5.36 16.73
C ILE A 381 6.50 -5.89 15.69
N ASN A 382 7.78 -6.02 16.06
CA ASN A 382 8.81 -6.56 15.16
C ASN A 382 8.79 -5.95 13.75
N CYS A 383 8.51 -4.64 13.65
CA CYS A 383 8.55 -3.93 12.37
C CYS A 383 9.98 -3.85 11.85
N ARG A 384 10.12 -4.12 10.55
CA ARG A 384 11.39 -3.95 9.86
C ARG A 384 11.21 -3.53 8.40
N ALA A 385 12.27 -3.00 7.79
CA ALA A 385 12.31 -2.78 6.36
C ALA A 385 12.62 -4.09 5.63
N LEU A 386 11.86 -4.36 4.55
CA LEU A 386 12.25 -5.33 3.53
C LEU A 386 12.78 -4.61 2.28
N PRO A 387 13.67 -5.28 1.51
CA PRO A 387 14.30 -4.68 0.34
C PRO A 387 13.28 -4.18 -0.67
N PHE A 388 13.47 -2.94 -1.13
CA PHE A 388 12.57 -2.38 -2.09
C PHE A 388 13.13 -1.04 -2.61
N THR A 389 13.15 -0.87 -3.93
CA THR A 389 13.78 0.28 -4.61
C THR A 389 12.77 1.19 -5.32
N HIS A 390 11.49 1.09 -5.01
CA HIS A 390 10.49 1.94 -5.63
C HIS A 390 10.04 3.03 -4.66
N THR A 391 10.17 4.28 -5.08
CA THR A 391 9.71 5.46 -4.33
C THR A 391 8.24 5.70 -4.63
N PHE A 392 7.41 5.82 -3.60
CA PHE A 392 6.00 6.19 -3.78
C PHE A 392 5.89 7.70 -4.00
N SER A 393 5.15 8.10 -5.01
CA SER A 393 4.94 9.53 -5.32
C SER A 393 4.21 10.30 -4.22
N HIS A 394 3.38 9.62 -3.40
CA HIS A 394 2.61 10.25 -2.33
C HIS A 394 2.50 9.32 -1.12
N PRO A 395 3.49 9.27 -0.23
CA PRO A 395 3.40 8.48 0.99
C PRO A 395 2.35 9.06 1.93
N SER A 396 1.58 8.20 2.57
CA SER A 396 0.70 8.60 3.66
C SER A 396 1.49 8.92 4.92
N THR A 397 0.91 9.71 5.81
CA THR A 397 1.50 10.06 7.11
C THR A 397 0.68 9.45 8.24
N ALA A 398 1.34 9.07 9.33
CA ALA A 398 0.72 8.57 10.54
C ALA A 398 1.20 9.37 11.75
N VAL A 399 0.27 9.69 12.66
CA VAL A 399 0.61 10.30 13.95
C VAL A 399 0.86 9.18 14.95
N MET A 400 2.07 9.12 15.49
CA MET A 400 2.51 8.10 16.43
C MET A 400 2.75 8.68 17.81
N ASP A 401 2.42 7.89 18.84
CA ASP A 401 2.75 8.21 20.21
C ASP A 401 4.25 7.96 20.46
N THR A 402 4.92 8.88 21.15
CA THR A 402 6.36 8.79 21.43
C THR A 402 6.72 7.71 22.45
N SER A 403 5.73 7.10 23.12
CA SER A 403 5.94 5.90 23.95
C SER A 403 6.28 4.66 23.11
N TRP A 404 5.92 4.65 21.82
CA TRP A 404 6.19 3.53 20.90
C TRP A 404 7.62 3.56 20.32
N LYS A 405 8.59 3.51 21.22
CA LYS A 405 10.00 3.74 20.90
C LYS A 405 10.54 2.85 19.79
N ASN A 406 10.30 1.55 19.86
CA ASN A 406 10.85 0.61 18.87
C ASN A 406 10.20 0.76 17.49
N SER A 407 8.90 1.10 17.45
CA SER A 407 8.21 1.34 16.18
C SER A 407 8.56 2.69 15.58
N LEU A 408 9.07 3.65 16.37
CA LEU A 408 9.54 4.95 15.90
C LEU A 408 10.95 4.91 15.34
N VAL A 409 11.81 4.05 15.90
CA VAL A 409 13.20 3.92 15.41
C VAL A 409 13.20 3.47 13.94
N GLY A 410 13.93 4.21 13.12
CA GLY A 410 14.00 3.99 11.70
C GLY A 410 12.83 4.60 10.90
N ARG A 411 11.80 5.17 11.54
CA ARG A 411 10.78 5.94 10.83
C ARG A 411 11.33 7.27 10.33
N ILE A 412 10.72 7.79 9.29
CA ILE A 412 11.09 9.03 8.65
C ILE A 412 10.09 10.11 9.06
N LEU A 413 10.58 11.24 9.57
CA LEU A 413 9.74 12.35 9.95
C LEU A 413 9.01 12.93 8.73
N ALA A 414 7.72 13.21 8.90
CA ALA A 414 6.88 13.81 7.85
C ALA A 414 6.62 15.29 8.06
N VAL A 415 7.02 15.86 9.20
CA VAL A 415 6.85 17.27 9.56
C VAL A 415 8.05 17.70 10.41
N ASP A 416 8.51 18.95 10.22
CA ASP A 416 9.57 19.52 11.04
C ASP A 416 9.19 19.54 12.53
N LEU A 417 10.15 19.21 13.39
CA LEU A 417 10.00 19.27 14.83
C LEU A 417 10.82 20.43 15.38
N ASP A 418 10.14 21.39 16.04
CA ASP A 418 10.75 22.51 16.74
C ASP A 418 10.87 22.19 18.25
N GLY A 419 11.95 21.54 18.63
CA GLY A 419 12.25 21.22 20.02
C GLY A 419 13.18 22.25 20.69
N LYS A 420 13.49 22.00 21.97
CA LYS A 420 14.37 22.87 22.76
C LYS A 420 15.85 22.51 22.64
N THR A 421 16.16 21.38 22.06
CA THR A 421 17.52 20.87 21.91
C THR A 421 17.78 20.55 20.46
N GLU A 422 19.04 20.52 20.06
CA GLU A 422 19.46 20.16 18.69
C GLU A 422 18.93 18.79 18.27
N ARG A 423 18.80 17.84 19.17
CA ARG A 423 18.24 16.49 18.91
C ARG A 423 16.71 16.43 18.88
N THR A 424 16.04 17.49 19.26
CA THR A 424 14.57 17.60 19.21
C THR A 424 14.12 18.63 18.19
N THR A 425 15.06 19.38 17.60
CA THR A 425 14.83 20.24 16.43
C THR A 425 15.31 19.48 15.19
N LEU A 426 14.39 18.80 14.53
CA LEU A 426 14.67 17.91 13.41
C LEU A 426 13.84 18.31 12.20
N GLU A 427 14.44 18.26 11.03
CA GLU A 427 13.78 18.58 9.77
C GLU A 427 12.96 17.39 9.25
N MET A 428 11.93 17.69 8.45
CA MET A 428 11.17 16.71 7.70
C MET A 428 12.11 15.82 6.86
N GLY A 429 11.81 14.52 6.81
CA GLY A 429 12.65 13.55 6.09
C GLY A 429 13.78 12.96 6.94
N THR A 430 13.99 13.43 8.18
CA THR A 430 15.00 12.83 9.09
C THR A 430 14.62 11.42 9.49
N VAL A 431 15.56 10.48 9.40
CA VAL A 431 15.42 9.12 9.91
C VAL A 431 15.67 9.14 11.42
N LEU A 432 14.65 8.72 12.18
CA LEU A 432 14.73 8.73 13.64
C LEU A 432 15.66 7.63 14.19
N THR A 433 16.69 8.05 14.88
CA THR A 433 17.59 7.14 15.62
C THR A 433 17.02 6.80 16.99
N GLU A 434 17.56 5.76 17.65
CA GLU A 434 17.15 5.39 19.00
C GLU A 434 17.38 6.53 20.02
N GLU A 435 18.45 7.32 19.82
CA GLU A 435 18.76 8.46 20.69
C GLU A 435 17.81 9.63 20.46
N ASP A 436 17.46 9.91 19.19
CA ASP A 436 16.48 10.94 18.85
C ASP A 436 15.11 10.62 19.42
N VAL A 437 14.66 9.37 19.31
CA VAL A 437 13.40 8.90 19.90
C VAL A 437 13.39 9.06 21.41
N LYS A 438 14.50 8.77 22.10
CA LYS A 438 14.63 8.99 23.54
C LYS A 438 14.58 10.47 23.94
N ALA A 439 15.13 11.34 23.09
CA ALA A 439 15.10 12.79 23.30
C ALA A 439 13.69 13.35 23.04
N ILE A 440 13.10 13.01 21.90
CA ILE A 440 11.76 13.44 21.47
C ILE A 440 10.69 13.01 22.48
N ALA A 441 10.76 11.80 23.01
CA ALA A 441 9.80 11.27 23.98
C ALA A 441 9.75 12.05 25.32
N LYS A 442 10.75 12.87 25.62
CA LYS A 442 10.76 13.73 26.80
C LYS A 442 10.02 15.05 26.58
N GLU A 443 9.94 15.50 25.34
CA GLU A 443 9.43 16.82 24.98
C GLU A 443 8.09 16.77 24.25
N PHE A 444 7.91 15.80 23.37
CA PHE A 444 6.70 15.63 22.56
C PHE A 444 5.94 14.37 22.97
N LYS A 445 4.61 14.43 22.93
CA LYS A 445 3.75 13.25 23.17
C LYS A 445 3.49 12.46 21.89
N GLN A 446 3.46 13.14 20.77
CA GLN A 446 3.16 12.57 19.46
C GLN A 446 4.08 13.17 18.41
N VAL A 447 4.39 12.39 17.39
CA VAL A 447 5.16 12.81 16.21
C VAL A 447 4.48 12.30 14.95
N THR A 448 4.62 13.03 13.85
CA THR A 448 4.09 12.63 12.54
C THR A 448 5.22 12.05 11.70
N VAL A 449 5.03 10.82 11.25
CA VAL A 449 6.00 10.08 10.45
C VAL A 449 5.36 9.56 9.16
N TYR A 450 6.18 9.18 8.17
CA TYR A 450 5.69 8.51 6.98
C TYR A 450 5.29 7.06 7.29
N ALA A 451 4.06 6.68 6.92
CA ALA A 451 3.53 5.33 7.07
C ALA A 451 3.99 4.42 5.91
N GLY A 452 4.27 3.16 6.21
CA GLY A 452 4.70 2.18 5.21
C GLY A 452 6.17 2.27 4.79
N ILE A 453 6.94 3.19 5.39
CA ILE A 453 8.37 3.40 5.11
C ILE A 453 9.14 3.32 6.43
N ILE A 454 10.22 2.56 6.44
CA ILE A 454 11.15 2.47 7.56
C ILE A 454 12.57 2.34 7.04
N ALA A 455 13.52 2.90 7.77
CA ALA A 455 14.93 2.70 7.52
C ALA A 455 15.51 1.72 8.56
N SER A 456 16.15 0.66 8.11
CA SER A 456 16.83 -0.29 8.98
C SER A 456 18.28 0.13 9.20
N PRO A 457 18.72 0.36 10.44
CA PRO A 457 20.11 0.66 10.73
C PRO A 457 20.95 -0.62 10.62
N VAL A 458 22.01 -0.57 9.85
CA VAL A 458 22.98 -1.65 9.70
C VAL A 458 24.34 -1.15 10.12
N LYS A 459 24.91 -1.76 11.18
CA LYS A 459 26.27 -1.46 11.60
C LYS A 459 27.26 -2.04 10.60
N VAL A 460 28.12 -1.20 10.05
CA VAL A 460 29.17 -1.59 9.10
C VAL A 460 30.40 -2.04 9.87
N THR A 461 30.94 -3.18 9.50
CA THR A 461 32.17 -3.78 10.07
C THR A 461 33.04 -4.27 8.91
N ASN A 462 34.33 -4.55 9.19
CA ASN A 462 35.24 -5.13 8.17
C ASN A 462 34.68 -6.39 7.50
N ASP A 463 33.87 -7.16 8.24
CA ASP A 463 33.33 -8.42 7.73
C ASP A 463 32.13 -8.23 6.81
N ASN A 464 31.37 -7.15 6.93
CA ASN A 464 30.14 -6.93 6.20
C ASN A 464 30.15 -5.69 5.30
N VAL A 465 31.17 -4.84 5.37
CA VAL A 465 31.21 -3.56 4.65
C VAL A 465 30.94 -3.73 3.15
N ASN A 466 31.62 -4.66 2.50
CA ASN A 466 31.41 -4.91 1.07
C ASN A 466 30.00 -5.43 0.79
N ALA A 467 29.47 -6.30 1.67
CA ALA A 467 28.11 -6.80 1.53
C ALA A 467 27.07 -5.69 1.73
N VAL A 468 27.25 -4.83 2.72
CA VAL A 468 26.31 -3.72 2.99
C VAL A 468 26.32 -2.71 1.86
N LEU A 469 27.50 -2.33 1.35
CA LEU A 469 27.62 -1.36 0.26
C LEU A 469 27.19 -1.93 -1.07
N ASP A 470 27.56 -3.16 -1.38
CA ASP A 470 27.22 -3.80 -2.65
C ASP A 470 25.73 -4.19 -2.70
N TYR A 471 25.25 -4.98 -1.76
CA TYR A 471 23.86 -5.43 -1.74
C TYR A 471 22.91 -4.36 -1.22
N GLY A 472 23.33 -3.55 -0.23
CA GLY A 472 22.53 -2.45 0.27
C GLY A 472 22.22 -1.42 -0.82
N SER A 473 23.23 -0.99 -1.55
CA SER A 473 23.06 0.00 -2.64
C SER A 473 22.31 -0.55 -3.86
N ARG A 474 22.24 -1.86 -4.04
CA ARG A 474 21.48 -2.49 -5.14
C ARG A 474 20.02 -2.71 -4.81
N MET A 475 19.70 -3.06 -3.57
CA MET A 475 18.38 -3.53 -3.15
C MET A 475 17.60 -2.51 -2.33
N PHE A 476 18.32 -1.69 -1.57
CA PHE A 476 17.76 -0.64 -0.75
C PHE A 476 18.22 0.71 -1.26
N GLU A 477 17.49 1.71 -0.87
CA GLU A 477 17.98 3.07 -0.94
C GLU A 477 18.67 3.41 0.38
N ILE A 478 19.84 4.05 0.29
CA ILE A 478 20.61 4.45 1.46
C ILE A 478 20.11 5.84 1.86
N GLY A 479 19.36 5.90 2.96
CA GLY A 479 18.76 7.15 3.43
C GLY A 479 19.71 8.00 4.26
N ARG A 480 20.65 7.39 5.00
CA ARG A 480 21.58 8.09 5.90
C ARG A 480 22.80 7.24 6.19
N VAL A 481 23.94 7.88 6.41
CA VAL A 481 25.15 7.23 6.92
C VAL A 481 25.66 8.03 8.11
N THR A 482 25.90 7.37 9.24
CA THR A 482 26.39 8.02 10.47
C THR A 482 27.67 7.39 10.96
N LEU A 483 28.56 8.23 11.51
CA LEU A 483 29.78 7.83 12.23
C LEU A 483 29.65 8.30 13.68
N ASN A 484 29.62 7.37 14.63
CA ASN A 484 29.41 7.66 16.07
C ASN A 484 28.13 8.44 16.38
N GLY A 485 27.10 8.33 15.54
CA GLY A 485 25.83 9.05 15.71
C GLY A 485 25.76 10.41 15.02
N GLU A 486 26.86 10.92 14.46
CA GLU A 486 26.89 12.13 13.64
C GLU A 486 26.86 11.76 12.15
N ASP A 487 26.26 12.63 11.33
CA ASP A 487 26.17 12.40 9.89
C ASP A 487 27.56 12.41 9.27
N LEU A 488 27.84 11.41 8.45
CA LEU A 488 29.10 11.33 7.72
C LEU A 488 29.05 12.30 6.54
N THR A 489 30.07 13.17 6.46
CA THR A 489 30.21 14.15 5.37
C THR A 489 31.30 13.72 4.39
N ASN A 490 31.12 14.09 3.12
CA ASN A 490 32.13 13.89 2.08
C ASN A 490 33.29 14.91 2.22
N ALA A 491 34.28 14.83 1.33
CA ALA A 491 35.42 15.75 1.33
C ALA A 491 35.02 17.21 1.08
N ASP A 492 33.88 17.47 0.48
CA ASP A 492 33.34 18.79 0.19
C ASP A 492 32.48 19.34 1.35
N GLY A 493 32.29 18.57 2.43
CA GLY A 493 31.51 18.93 3.60
C GLY A 493 30.00 18.72 3.45
N GLU A 494 29.57 18.03 2.40
CA GLU A 494 28.17 17.65 2.21
C GLU A 494 27.85 16.35 2.93
N VAL A 495 26.63 16.24 3.48
CA VAL A 495 26.18 15.00 4.14
C VAL A 495 26.06 13.88 3.13
N MET A 496 26.70 12.75 3.42
CA MET A 496 26.58 11.55 2.59
C MET A 496 25.18 10.99 2.71
N CYS A 497 24.51 10.80 1.58
CA CYS A 497 23.13 10.34 1.50
C CYS A 497 22.22 11.24 2.33
N PRO A 498 21.84 12.40 1.78
CA PRO A 498 20.91 13.30 2.45
C PRO A 498 19.65 12.54 2.84
N THR A 499 18.99 13.01 3.86
CA THR A 499 17.75 12.45 4.40
C THR A 499 16.77 12.06 3.30
N TYR A 500 16.22 10.87 3.38
CA TYR A 500 15.26 10.37 2.40
C TYR A 500 13.98 11.20 2.45
N LEU A 501 13.64 11.80 1.33
CA LEU A 501 12.37 12.48 1.09
C LEU A 501 11.60 11.67 0.02
N PRO A 502 10.32 11.35 0.25
CA PRO A 502 9.54 10.52 -0.68
C PRO A 502 9.37 11.09 -2.10
N ASP A 503 9.45 12.41 -2.24
CA ASP A 503 9.31 13.14 -3.51
C ASP A 503 10.66 13.53 -4.14
N VAL A 504 11.77 13.13 -3.52
CA VAL A 504 13.13 13.44 -3.99
C VAL A 504 13.82 12.14 -4.35
N GLU A 505 14.47 12.09 -5.50
CA GLU A 505 15.34 10.98 -5.86
C GLU A 505 16.43 10.81 -4.79
N VAL A 506 16.52 9.63 -4.19
CA VAL A 506 17.59 9.32 -3.25
C VAL A 506 18.91 9.31 -4.00
N THR A 507 19.85 10.11 -3.53
CA THR A 507 21.15 10.23 -4.14
C THR A 507 21.93 8.92 -3.91
N LYS A 508 22.33 8.23 -4.97
CA LYS A 508 23.19 7.06 -4.85
C LYS A 508 24.56 7.51 -4.34
N LEU A 509 25.13 6.75 -3.40
CA LEU A 509 26.49 6.98 -2.96
C LEU A 509 27.46 6.98 -4.14
N SER A 510 28.29 8.01 -4.22
CA SER A 510 29.40 8.06 -5.17
C SER A 510 30.46 7.00 -4.83
N THR A 511 31.31 6.66 -5.77
CA THR A 511 32.43 5.72 -5.52
C THR A 511 33.33 6.25 -4.40
N THR A 512 33.58 7.55 -4.36
CA THR A 512 34.41 8.20 -3.33
C THR A 512 33.76 8.10 -1.95
N ASP A 513 32.43 8.24 -1.84
CA ASP A 513 31.71 8.08 -0.58
C ASP A 513 31.76 6.64 -0.08
N GLN A 514 31.64 5.66 -0.98
CA GLN A 514 31.80 4.24 -0.64
C GLN A 514 33.21 3.95 -0.13
N GLU A 515 34.27 4.49 -0.77
CA GLU A 515 35.64 4.36 -0.32
C GLU A 515 35.86 4.98 1.06
N THR A 516 35.24 6.12 1.34
CA THR A 516 35.30 6.77 2.66
C THR A 516 34.64 5.90 3.73
N ILE A 517 33.45 5.33 3.47
CA ILE A 517 32.76 4.42 4.39
C ILE A 517 33.63 3.17 4.67
N VAL A 518 34.25 2.59 3.62
CA VAL A 518 35.13 1.45 3.78
C VAL A 518 36.37 1.82 4.62
N SER A 519 36.95 2.98 4.38
CA SER A 519 38.11 3.47 5.15
C SER A 519 37.77 3.66 6.62
N GLU A 520 36.66 4.30 6.92
CA GLU A 520 36.21 4.53 8.31
C GLU A 520 35.86 3.22 9.03
N ALA A 521 35.16 2.30 8.36
CA ALA A 521 34.84 0.99 8.90
C ALA A 521 36.08 0.13 9.14
N THR A 522 37.09 0.23 8.25
CA THR A 522 38.32 -0.55 8.30
C THR A 522 39.29 -0.02 9.36
N ASN A 523 39.36 1.29 9.51
CA ASN A 523 40.30 1.92 10.47
C ASN A 523 39.82 1.85 11.93
N HIS A 524 38.65 1.27 12.19
CA HIS A 524 38.05 1.19 13.52
C HIS A 524 37.93 2.55 14.25
N SER A 525 37.85 3.64 13.48
CA SER A 525 37.78 4.99 14.02
C SER A 525 36.43 5.28 14.72
N GLY A 526 35.43 4.45 14.46
CA GLY A 526 34.13 4.58 15.11
C GLY A 526 33.08 3.57 14.63
N ASP A 527 31.86 3.73 15.12
CA ASP A 527 30.71 2.94 14.71
C ASP A 527 30.05 3.58 13.47
N VAL A 528 30.26 2.99 12.32
CA VAL A 528 29.60 3.38 11.07
C VAL A 528 28.25 2.66 10.97
N ILE A 529 27.16 3.42 10.86
CA ILE A 529 25.81 2.90 10.67
C ILE A 529 25.28 3.40 9.33
N VAL A 530 24.82 2.47 8.50
CA VAL A 530 24.13 2.74 7.23
C VAL A 530 22.64 2.47 7.42
N TRP A 531 21.81 3.46 7.09
CA TRP A 531 20.36 3.34 7.18
C TRP A 531 19.79 2.97 5.80
N LEU A 532 19.23 1.77 5.71
CA LEU A 532 18.67 1.22 4.48
C LEU A 532 17.15 1.39 4.48
N VAL A 533 16.64 2.13 3.51
CA VAL A 533 15.21 2.43 3.38
C VAL A 533 14.49 1.34 2.62
N GLY A 534 13.35 0.88 3.14
CA GLY A 534 12.54 -0.16 2.53
C GLY A 534 11.08 -0.14 2.96
N ALA A 535 10.31 -1.12 2.51
CA ALA A 535 8.92 -1.28 2.93
C ALA A 535 8.85 -1.77 4.38
N CYS A 536 8.04 -1.11 5.22
CA CYS A 536 7.80 -1.56 6.59
C CYS A 536 6.86 -2.77 6.59
N VAL A 537 7.29 -3.83 7.24
CA VAL A 537 6.49 -5.03 7.49
C VAL A 537 6.63 -5.49 8.92
N GLN A 538 5.64 -6.22 9.41
CA GLN A 538 5.77 -7.00 10.64
C GLN A 538 6.24 -8.40 10.27
N GLU A 539 7.19 -8.95 11.02
CA GLU A 539 7.71 -10.29 10.75
C GLU A 539 7.86 -11.10 12.03
N VAL A 540 7.28 -12.31 12.02
CA VAL A 540 7.33 -13.25 13.12
C VAL A 540 7.64 -14.64 12.60
N THR A 541 8.57 -15.33 13.25
CA THR A 541 8.87 -16.74 12.93
C THR A 541 8.16 -17.65 13.92
N VAL A 542 7.34 -18.54 13.41
CA VAL A 542 6.59 -19.55 14.16
C VAL A 542 7.07 -20.96 13.82
N MET A 543 6.74 -21.94 14.65
CA MET A 543 7.04 -23.33 14.42
C MET A 543 5.76 -24.07 13.98
N GLN A 544 5.76 -24.63 12.78
CA GLN A 544 4.70 -25.48 12.25
C GLN A 544 5.27 -26.87 11.95
N GLU A 545 4.69 -27.90 12.54
CA GLU A 545 5.12 -29.32 12.36
C GLU A 545 6.63 -29.55 12.50
N GLY A 546 7.30 -28.77 13.36
CA GLY A 546 8.74 -28.86 13.60
C GLY A 546 9.61 -28.06 12.64
N HIS A 547 9.01 -27.31 11.71
CA HIS A 547 9.71 -26.42 10.77
C HIS A 547 9.45 -24.94 11.10
N PRO A 548 10.46 -24.06 10.99
CA PRO A 548 10.26 -22.64 11.17
C PRO A 548 9.57 -22.05 9.94
N VAL A 549 8.44 -21.40 10.16
CA VAL A 549 7.68 -20.66 9.11
C VAL A 549 7.75 -19.17 9.41
N ASN A 550 8.13 -18.39 8.41
CA ASN A 550 8.23 -16.94 8.54
C ASN A 550 6.94 -16.27 8.07
N LEU A 551 6.27 -15.58 8.98
CA LEU A 551 5.05 -14.84 8.71
C LEU A 551 5.38 -13.37 8.48
N ILE A 552 4.97 -12.84 7.33
CA ILE A 552 5.08 -11.42 6.98
C ILE A 552 3.69 -10.81 7.03
N GLY A 553 3.52 -9.82 7.90
CA GLY A 553 2.31 -9.02 8.04
C GLY A 553 2.53 -7.60 7.52
N ILE A 554 1.44 -6.92 7.22
CA ILE A 554 1.48 -5.52 6.78
C ILE A 554 1.90 -4.57 7.90
N ASP A 555 2.31 -3.36 7.52
CA ASP A 555 2.49 -2.26 8.48
C ASP A 555 1.11 -1.82 9.03
N PRO A 556 0.84 -1.96 10.34
CA PRO A 556 -0.45 -1.60 10.94
C PRO A 556 -0.73 -0.10 10.90
N LEU A 557 0.31 0.72 10.74
CA LEU A 557 0.19 2.19 10.64
C LEU A 557 -0.10 2.67 9.22
N ASN A 558 -0.10 1.77 8.25
CA ASN A 558 -0.38 2.11 6.87
C ASN A 558 -1.88 2.31 6.64
N ASP A 559 -2.31 3.56 6.53
CA ASP A 559 -3.69 3.98 6.27
C ASP A 559 -3.95 4.33 4.79
N ARG A 560 -2.98 4.10 3.90
CA ARG A 560 -3.10 4.40 2.47
C ARG A 560 -4.25 3.64 1.83
N HIS A 561 -4.97 4.32 0.96
CA HIS A 561 -6.01 3.68 0.15
C HIS A 561 -5.45 2.96 -1.10
N THR A 562 -4.20 3.24 -1.47
CA THR A 562 -3.50 2.50 -2.52
C THR A 562 -2.85 1.26 -1.96
N ILE A 563 -2.56 0.28 -2.82
CA ILE A 563 -1.72 -0.86 -2.45
C ILE A 563 -0.29 -0.39 -2.17
N THR A 564 0.37 -1.06 -1.24
CA THR A 564 1.77 -0.81 -0.91
C THR A 564 2.63 -2.06 -1.10
N MET A 565 3.95 -1.90 -1.06
CA MET A 565 4.85 -3.04 -1.16
C MET A 565 4.68 -4.00 0.04
N SER A 566 4.43 -3.46 1.23
CA SER A 566 4.15 -4.30 2.40
C SER A 566 2.89 -5.15 2.22
N ASP A 567 1.85 -4.61 1.59
CA ASP A 567 0.64 -5.37 1.28
C ASP A 567 0.94 -6.52 0.31
N MET A 568 1.73 -6.26 -0.74
CA MET A 568 2.11 -7.27 -1.73
C MET A 568 2.97 -8.38 -1.10
N TYR A 569 3.94 -8.02 -0.26
CA TYR A 569 4.76 -9.00 0.47
C TYR A 569 3.91 -9.85 1.42
N ALA A 570 3.02 -9.22 2.19
CA ALA A 570 2.17 -9.91 3.13
C ALA A 570 1.17 -10.84 2.42
N LEU A 571 0.57 -10.39 1.32
CA LEU A 571 -0.37 -11.15 0.52
C LEU A 571 0.30 -12.42 -0.08
N TYR A 572 1.47 -12.23 -0.67
CA TYR A 572 2.21 -13.36 -1.25
C TYR A 572 2.76 -14.32 -0.19
N ASN A 573 3.24 -13.80 0.93
CA ASN A 573 3.65 -14.64 2.06
C ASN A 573 2.47 -15.44 2.63
N TYR A 574 1.27 -14.85 2.66
CA TYR A 574 0.07 -15.57 3.09
C TYR A 574 -0.20 -16.77 2.19
N GLU A 575 -0.19 -16.60 0.86
CA GLU A 575 -0.34 -17.70 -0.09
C GLU A 575 0.69 -18.82 0.16
N LEU A 576 1.97 -18.45 0.31
CA LEU A 576 3.04 -19.42 0.54
C LEU A 576 2.85 -20.22 1.83
N THR A 577 2.45 -19.57 2.92
CA THR A 577 2.27 -20.24 4.20
C THR A 577 1.02 -21.12 4.27
N MET A 578 0.08 -20.95 3.34
CA MET A 578 -1.04 -21.89 3.19
C MET A 578 -0.57 -23.29 2.78
N PHE A 579 0.55 -23.41 2.06
CA PHE A 579 1.16 -24.71 1.75
C PHE A 579 1.61 -25.47 3.01
N ASP A 580 2.00 -24.74 4.06
CA ASP A 580 2.36 -25.31 5.37
C ASP A 580 1.14 -25.47 6.30
N GLY A 581 -0.07 -25.23 5.80
CA GLY A 581 -1.28 -25.28 6.62
C GLY A 581 -1.43 -24.12 7.60
N VAL A 582 -0.65 -23.04 7.42
CA VAL A 582 -0.73 -21.82 8.23
C VAL A 582 -1.64 -20.80 7.55
N GLY A 583 -2.87 -20.74 7.98
CA GLY A 583 -3.87 -19.80 7.46
C GLY A 583 -4.91 -19.48 8.53
N SER A 584 -5.75 -18.46 8.28
CA SER A 584 -6.90 -18.17 9.14
C SER A 584 -7.95 -19.27 8.98
N GLN A 585 -8.44 -19.81 10.09
CA GLN A 585 -9.50 -20.86 10.09
C GLN A 585 -10.91 -20.29 9.84
N ASP A 586 -11.05 -18.98 9.69
CA ASP A 586 -12.35 -18.28 9.59
C ASP A 586 -12.72 -17.89 8.14
N ASP A 587 -12.31 -18.62 7.12
CA ASP A 587 -12.72 -18.37 5.73
C ASP A 587 -13.89 -19.23 5.27
#